data_e1ec86636a2c03ea3e2cd9579d9daf28
#
_entry.id   e1ec86636a2c03ea3e2cd9579d9daf28
#
_cell.length_a   1.000
_cell.length_b   1.000
_cell.length_c   1.000
_cell.angle_alpha   90.00
_cell.angle_beta   90.00
_cell.angle_gamma   90.00
#
_symmetry.space_group_name_H-M   'P 1'
#
loop_
_entity.id
_entity.type
_entity.pdbx_description
1 polymer ?
#
loop_
_entity_poly.entity_id
_entity_poly.type
_entity_poly.pdbx_seq_one_letter_code
_entity_poly.pdbx_strand_id
1 'polypeptide(L)'
;MKKRVLSLVLTGCMVALAATGCGSSNSGAKDETASKTAGDSKKLTIMMSNSDSGNNAVETVMKMAADKMGIEIDYDVYPDDQMMSVLNTKLATGNASDVILHNIGIATLPADKLAVLDGDWKDYISEQSYPMTVDSNDNVLKAPFSSASAFGLLYNKEVLKNAGVELPINNFAEFKAACDKIQANGVTPVYMSNKENWTAQIWLLATIQPTLFEDPQFAIDMSQNKAKPSDNEKVVKLLSNLEELRNDGYLNEDYMSATNTMAEKALMEGQTAFYADFSKLNDYSRDEYEQKLGMMWIPLWDDESDQVVTVGQAGNFLSVPADNPNADLAKEFVNTLLSKDVLQKYYELLPGISPYKDLGFDLEQGSLGDELLSYATDNNLYSDYQSTLVDGKAVLNGFYGNFSDRIQGLIAGKSVQDTLDDWYNAYAEEAKARNAEGF
;
A
#
# COMPACT_ATOMS: atom_id res chain seq x y z
N MET A 1 17.80 -37.44 43.04
CA MET A 1 19.24 -37.44 43.39
C MET A 1 19.93 -36.32 42.65
N LYS A 2 20.51 -35.37 43.44
CA LYS A 2 21.66 -34.49 43.19
C LYS A 2 21.66 -33.66 41.92
N LYS A 3 21.36 -32.31 41.95
CA LYS A 3 22.19 -31.13 42.36
C LYS A 3 23.41 -30.90 41.46
N ARG A 4 23.49 -29.72 40.80
CA ARG A 4 24.27 -28.46 41.10
C ARG A 4 24.22 -27.57 39.86
N VAL A 5 23.66 -26.39 39.84
CA VAL A 5 24.17 -25.05 40.28
C VAL A 5 25.63 -24.82 39.88
N LEU A 6 25.84 -23.83 39.00
CA LEU A 6 26.94 -22.89 39.09
C LEU A 6 26.60 -21.54 38.41
N SER A 7 26.45 -20.55 39.28
CA SER A 7 26.56 -19.13 38.95
C SER A 7 28.03 -18.76 38.89
N LEU A 8 28.44 -17.80 38.05
CA LEU A 8 29.56 -16.92 38.34
C LEU A 8 29.46 -15.58 37.60
N VAL A 9 29.42 -14.59 38.39
CA VAL A 9 29.62 -13.16 38.30
C VAL A 9 31.07 -12.82 37.91
N LEU A 10 31.29 -11.74 37.17
CA LEU A 10 32.45 -10.82 37.24
C LEU A 10 32.14 -9.58 36.42
N THR A 11 31.80 -8.47 36.98
CA THR A 11 32.50 -7.34 37.60
C THR A 11 33.69 -6.78 36.79
N GLY A 12 33.47 -5.64 36.19
CA GLY A 12 34.12 -4.35 36.22
C GLY A 12 35.60 -4.23 35.81
N CYS A 13 35.83 -3.22 35.00
CA CYS A 13 36.97 -2.30 35.15
C CYS A 13 36.75 -1.02 34.32
N MET A 14 36.43 0.05 35.03
CA MET A 14 36.70 1.43 34.59
C MET A 14 38.17 1.68 34.75
N VAL A 15 38.83 2.28 33.75
CA VAL A 15 40.05 3.07 33.96
C VAL A 15 39.93 4.35 33.14
N ALA A 16 39.80 5.43 33.87
CA ALA A 16 40.00 6.79 33.39
C ALA A 16 41.51 7.11 33.50
N LEU A 17 42.04 7.76 32.48
CA LEU A 17 43.32 8.47 32.60
C LEU A 17 43.21 9.79 31.87
N ALA A 18 43.33 10.83 32.66
CA ALA A 18 43.38 12.23 32.24
C ALA A 18 44.83 12.72 32.17
N ALA A 19 45.02 13.63 31.28
CA ALA A 19 45.81 14.85 31.33
C ALA A 19 47.35 14.85 31.15
N THR A 20 47.69 15.75 30.33
CA THR A 20 48.71 16.82 30.38
C THR A 20 49.96 16.67 29.53
N GLY A 21 50.24 17.75 28.80
CA GLY A 21 51.55 18.01 28.22
C GLY A 21 51.54 19.15 27.21
N CYS A 22 51.64 20.38 27.72
CA CYS A 22 52.01 21.55 26.91
C CYS A 22 53.46 21.44 26.41
N GLY A 23 53.72 21.99 25.21
CA GLY A 23 55.07 22.20 24.70
C GLY A 23 55.07 23.02 23.44
N SER A 24 55.32 24.30 23.59
CA SER A 24 55.46 25.34 22.57
C SER A 24 56.79 25.21 21.81
N SER A 25 56.80 25.43 20.48
CA SER A 25 57.81 26.32 19.86
C SER A 25 57.57 26.49 18.36
N ASN A 26 57.61 27.69 18.01
CA ASN A 26 57.47 28.54 16.83
C ASN A 26 58.48 28.21 15.71
N SER A 27 58.03 28.25 14.44
CA SER A 27 58.65 29.10 13.40
C SER A 27 58.05 28.84 11.99
N GLY A 28 57.40 29.85 11.48
CA GLY A 28 57.77 30.52 10.23
C GLY A 28 57.21 29.98 8.88
N ALA A 29 56.09 30.63 8.49
CA ALA A 29 55.82 31.16 7.13
C ALA A 29 55.84 30.25 5.88
N LYS A 30 54.71 30.05 5.22
CA LYS A 30 54.22 30.86 4.10
C LYS A 30 52.89 30.36 3.57
N ASP A 31 52.08 31.31 3.20
CA ASP A 31 50.83 31.22 2.47
C ASP A 31 50.84 30.26 1.31
N GLU A 32 49.78 29.46 1.24
CA GLU A 32 48.99 29.30 0.02
C GLU A 32 47.57 28.95 0.43
N THR A 33 46.70 29.96 0.36
CA THR A 33 45.28 29.88 0.41
C THR A 33 44.78 29.06 -0.75
N ALA A 34 44.41 27.79 -0.48
CA ALA A 34 43.46 27.07 -1.25
C ALA A 34 42.28 26.76 -0.33
N SER A 35 41.43 27.73 -0.16
CA SER A 35 40.09 27.56 0.35
C SER A 35 39.32 26.70 -0.69
N LYS A 36 39.39 25.39 -0.54
CA LYS A 36 38.31 24.54 -1.02
C LYS A 36 37.19 24.71 -0.01
N THR A 37 36.27 25.60 -0.29
CA THR A 37 34.89 25.52 0.18
C THR A 37 34.39 24.12 -0.22
N ALA A 38 34.46 23.17 0.69
CA ALA A 38 33.54 22.07 0.69
C ALA A 38 32.17 22.71 0.83
N GLY A 39 31.43 22.87 -0.27
CA GLY A 39 30.03 23.21 -0.21
C GLY A 39 29.40 22.15 0.69
N ASP A 40 28.74 22.61 1.76
CA ASP A 40 27.81 21.75 2.50
C ASP A 40 26.86 21.17 1.47
N SER A 41 27.03 19.90 1.12
CA SER A 41 26.09 19.21 0.24
C SER A 41 24.79 19.14 1.05
N LYS A 42 23.80 19.87 0.58
CA LYS A 42 22.46 19.79 1.17
C LYS A 42 22.01 18.34 1.10
N LYS A 43 21.53 17.80 2.20
CA LYS A 43 21.14 16.40 2.32
C LYS A 43 19.73 16.31 2.90
N LEU A 44 18.92 15.41 2.35
CA LEU A 44 17.59 15.06 2.87
C LEU A 44 17.52 13.59 3.23
N THR A 45 16.71 13.30 4.23
CA THR A 45 16.32 11.93 4.61
C THR A 45 14.91 11.66 4.15
N ILE A 46 14.67 10.49 3.55
CA ILE A 46 13.35 10.08 3.04
C ILE A 46 12.93 8.81 3.78
N MET A 47 11.83 8.88 4.51
CA MET A 47 11.22 7.72 5.14
C MET A 47 10.33 7.00 4.15
N MET A 48 10.46 5.67 4.06
CA MET A 48 9.65 4.82 3.17
C MET A 48 9.56 3.39 3.68
N SER A 49 8.65 2.62 3.08
CA SER A 49 8.51 1.19 3.35
C SER A 49 9.55 0.34 2.60
N ASN A 50 9.67 -0.95 2.99
CA ASN A 50 10.52 -1.90 2.26
C ASN A 50 10.05 -2.09 0.83
N SER A 51 8.75 -2.18 0.59
CA SER A 51 8.18 -2.36 -0.75
C SER A 51 8.43 -1.15 -1.64
N ASP A 52 8.42 0.07 -1.09
CA ASP A 52 8.75 1.28 -1.84
C ASP A 52 10.25 1.38 -2.15
N SER A 53 11.11 1.00 -1.21
CA SER A 53 12.57 1.05 -1.38
C SER A 53 13.10 0.03 -2.39
N GLY A 54 12.39 -1.07 -2.62
CA GLY A 54 12.72 -2.06 -3.64
C GLY A 54 12.20 -1.70 -5.03
N ASN A 55 11.43 -0.62 -5.16
CA ASN A 55 10.81 -0.23 -6.41
C ASN A 55 11.75 0.61 -7.27
N ASN A 56 12.24 0.03 -8.38
CA ASN A 56 13.17 0.68 -9.29
C ASN A 56 12.66 2.01 -9.87
N ALA A 57 11.36 2.15 -10.12
CA ALA A 57 10.79 3.41 -10.62
C ALA A 57 10.88 4.51 -9.56
N VAL A 58 10.54 4.19 -8.30
CA VAL A 58 10.63 5.11 -7.16
C VAL A 58 12.07 5.57 -6.97
N GLU A 59 13.02 4.64 -6.86
CA GLU A 59 14.44 4.99 -6.67
C GLU A 59 15.00 5.83 -7.82
N THR A 60 14.65 5.48 -9.07
CA THR A 60 15.12 6.21 -10.26
C THR A 60 14.67 7.67 -10.23
N VAL A 61 13.40 7.94 -9.96
CA VAL A 61 12.89 9.32 -9.99
C VAL A 61 13.27 10.12 -8.76
N MET A 62 13.40 9.49 -7.58
CA MET A 62 13.95 10.12 -6.37
C MET A 62 15.37 10.61 -6.63
N LYS A 63 16.22 9.74 -7.22
CA LYS A 63 17.56 10.13 -7.61
C LYS A 63 17.57 11.22 -8.68
N MET A 64 16.72 11.15 -9.69
CA MET A 64 16.59 12.17 -10.73
C MET A 64 16.24 13.55 -10.14
N ALA A 65 15.34 13.61 -9.16
CA ALA A 65 14.99 14.84 -8.48
C ALA A 65 16.16 15.39 -7.63
N ALA A 66 16.86 14.51 -6.90
CA ALA A 66 18.04 14.87 -6.12
C ALA A 66 19.17 15.41 -6.99
N ASP A 67 19.47 14.76 -8.12
CA ASP A 67 20.49 15.18 -9.08
C ASP A 67 20.15 16.56 -9.70
N LYS A 68 18.87 16.82 -10.02
CA LYS A 68 18.41 18.12 -10.50
C LYS A 68 18.64 19.26 -9.51
N MET A 69 18.46 18.96 -8.21
CA MET A 69 18.65 19.93 -7.13
C MET A 69 20.12 20.03 -6.66
N GLY A 70 20.98 19.10 -7.06
CA GLY A 70 22.37 19.02 -6.60
C GLY A 70 22.47 18.69 -5.11
N ILE A 71 21.58 17.83 -4.60
CA ILE A 71 21.53 17.39 -3.19
C ILE A 71 21.80 15.90 -3.09
N GLU A 72 22.12 15.46 -1.86
CA GLU A 72 22.19 14.05 -1.50
C GLU A 72 20.89 13.63 -0.80
N ILE A 73 20.48 12.37 -0.99
CA ILE A 73 19.34 11.76 -0.30
C ILE A 73 19.76 10.47 0.39
N ASP A 74 19.29 10.26 1.61
CA ASP A 74 19.36 9.00 2.34
C ASP A 74 17.98 8.45 2.59
N TYR A 75 17.86 7.13 2.74
CA TYR A 75 16.61 6.45 2.97
C TYR A 75 16.53 5.87 4.38
N ASP A 76 15.44 6.20 5.09
CA ASP A 76 15.01 5.59 6.34
C ASP A 76 13.95 4.52 6.00
N VAL A 77 14.35 3.27 5.86
CA VAL A 77 13.49 2.18 5.38
C VAL A 77 12.95 1.37 6.55
N TYR A 78 11.64 1.11 6.53
CA TYR A 78 10.94 0.35 7.58
C TYR A 78 10.12 -0.80 6.99
N PRO A 79 9.94 -1.92 7.73
CA PRO A 79 8.99 -2.96 7.35
C PRO A 79 7.58 -2.40 7.16
N ASP A 80 6.86 -2.88 6.13
CA ASP A 80 5.54 -2.37 5.74
C ASP A 80 4.54 -2.39 6.90
N ASP A 81 4.52 -3.47 7.68
CA ASP A 81 3.66 -3.65 8.85
C ASP A 81 3.99 -2.72 10.03
N GLN A 82 5.19 -2.15 10.07
CA GLN A 82 5.65 -1.25 11.14
C GLN A 82 5.62 0.22 10.74
N MET A 83 5.54 0.52 9.44
CA MET A 83 5.67 1.87 8.88
C MET A 83 4.74 2.87 9.55
N MET A 84 3.44 2.54 9.72
CA MET A 84 2.44 3.40 10.35
C MET A 84 2.78 3.71 11.81
N SER A 85 3.12 2.69 12.59
CA SER A 85 3.41 2.84 14.03
C SER A 85 4.66 3.68 14.26
N VAL A 86 5.70 3.43 13.45
CA VAL A 86 6.96 4.20 13.52
C VAL A 86 6.74 5.64 13.08
N LEU A 87 6.00 5.88 11.99
CA LEU A 87 5.69 7.21 11.50
C LEU A 87 4.95 8.06 12.55
N ASN A 88 3.88 7.52 13.15
CA ASN A 88 3.15 8.22 14.20
C ASN A 88 4.04 8.58 15.40
N THR A 89 4.89 7.66 15.83
CA THR A 89 5.84 7.89 16.92
C THR A 89 6.85 8.99 16.56
N LYS A 90 7.42 8.95 15.36
CA LYS A 90 8.40 9.93 14.89
C LYS A 90 7.78 11.34 14.73
N LEU A 91 6.57 11.43 14.17
CA LEU A 91 5.83 12.70 14.09
C LEU A 91 5.49 13.28 15.46
N ALA A 92 5.05 12.44 16.41
CA ALA A 92 4.73 12.88 17.77
C ALA A 92 5.96 13.40 18.53
N THR A 93 7.16 12.87 18.24
CA THR A 93 8.43 13.23 18.92
C THR A 93 9.26 14.26 18.17
N GLY A 94 8.82 14.72 16.99
CA GLY A 94 9.58 15.68 16.16
C GLY A 94 10.87 15.09 15.55
N ASN A 95 10.94 13.77 15.40
CA ASN A 95 12.10 13.06 14.84
C ASN A 95 11.79 12.36 13.51
N ALA A 96 10.79 12.82 12.78
CA ALA A 96 10.48 12.29 11.46
C ALA A 96 11.54 12.72 10.43
N SER A 97 11.73 11.90 9.41
CA SER A 97 12.60 12.20 8.27
C SER A 97 12.09 13.42 7.51
N ASP A 98 12.95 14.03 6.69
CA ASP A 98 12.63 15.31 6.02
C ASP A 98 11.44 15.16 5.05
N VAL A 99 11.37 14.04 4.34
CA VAL A 99 10.25 13.67 3.47
C VAL A 99 9.74 12.29 3.88
N ILE A 100 8.44 12.11 3.81
CA ILE A 100 7.77 10.85 4.13
C ILE A 100 7.04 10.37 2.88
N LEU A 101 7.43 9.21 2.35
CA LEU A 101 6.68 8.48 1.33
C LEU A 101 5.80 7.45 2.01
N HIS A 102 4.48 7.52 1.84
CA HIS A 102 3.52 6.66 2.54
C HIS A 102 2.21 6.50 1.79
N ASN A 103 1.52 5.39 2.03
CA ASN A 103 0.18 5.12 1.51
C ASN A 103 -0.96 5.39 2.51
N ILE A 104 -0.68 6.16 3.56
CA ILE A 104 -1.55 6.33 4.71
C ILE A 104 -2.61 7.39 4.44
N GLY A 105 -3.87 7.09 4.75
CA GLY A 105 -5.00 8.02 4.62
C GLY A 105 -4.84 9.28 5.50
N ILE A 106 -5.32 10.43 5.04
CA ILE A 106 -5.18 11.70 5.76
C ILE A 106 -5.85 11.68 7.15
N ALA A 107 -6.95 10.94 7.29
CA ALA A 107 -7.66 10.85 8.55
C ALA A 107 -6.87 10.15 9.67
N THR A 108 -5.80 9.45 9.33
CA THR A 108 -4.95 8.72 10.30
C THR A 108 -3.64 9.43 10.62
N LEU A 109 -3.33 10.51 9.92
CA LEU A 109 -2.15 11.33 10.18
C LEU A 109 -2.52 12.59 10.99
N PRO A 110 -1.67 13.00 11.95
CA PRO A 110 -1.89 14.23 12.70
C PRO A 110 -1.63 15.45 11.78
N ALA A 111 -2.71 16.05 11.27
CA ALA A 111 -2.64 17.15 10.31
C ALA A 111 -1.79 18.34 10.83
N ASP A 112 -1.82 18.61 12.14
CA ASP A 112 -1.03 19.66 12.81
C ASP A 112 0.49 19.38 12.81
N LYS A 113 0.90 18.16 12.45
CA LYS A 113 2.30 17.73 12.34
C LYS A 113 2.84 17.77 10.92
N LEU A 114 2.00 18.09 9.94
CA LEU A 114 2.38 18.11 8.53
C LEU A 114 2.44 19.57 8.02
N ALA A 115 3.42 19.84 7.19
CA ALA A 115 3.55 21.12 6.52
C ALA A 115 2.54 21.23 5.36
N VAL A 116 2.00 22.43 5.16
CA VAL A 116 1.24 22.73 3.95
C VAL A 116 2.19 22.69 2.76
N LEU A 117 1.81 21.91 1.75
CA LEU A 117 2.53 21.77 0.49
C LEU A 117 1.93 22.70 -0.56
N ASP A 118 2.78 23.25 -1.38
CA ASP A 118 2.39 24.14 -2.47
C ASP A 118 3.34 23.98 -3.66
N GLY A 119 2.78 23.90 -4.87
CA GLY A 119 3.52 23.74 -6.11
C GLY A 119 2.59 23.63 -7.31
N ASP A 120 3.12 23.78 -8.53
CA ASP A 120 2.35 23.75 -9.77
C ASP A 120 1.57 22.43 -9.98
N TRP A 121 2.05 21.34 -9.40
CA TRP A 121 1.42 20.02 -9.46
C TRP A 121 0.01 19.98 -8.83
N LYS A 122 -0.33 20.91 -7.93
CA LYS A 122 -1.65 20.98 -7.28
C LYS A 122 -2.77 21.19 -8.30
N ASP A 123 -2.52 21.98 -9.32
CA ASP A 123 -3.51 22.30 -10.35
C ASP A 123 -3.86 21.11 -11.24
N TYR A 124 -3.02 20.07 -11.19
CA TYR A 124 -3.20 18.85 -11.96
C TYR A 124 -3.80 17.69 -11.14
N ILE A 125 -3.97 17.83 -9.83
CA ILE A 125 -4.60 16.77 -9.02
C ILE A 125 -6.00 16.50 -9.56
N SER A 126 -6.34 15.22 -9.76
CA SER A 126 -7.67 14.82 -10.22
C SER A 126 -8.73 15.11 -9.14
N GLU A 127 -9.97 15.32 -9.56
CA GLU A 127 -11.09 15.57 -8.63
C GLU A 127 -11.31 14.40 -7.67
N GLN A 128 -11.02 13.18 -8.12
CA GLN A 128 -11.11 11.97 -7.32
C GLN A 128 -10.01 11.90 -6.25
N SER A 129 -8.79 12.33 -6.57
CA SER A 129 -7.64 12.25 -5.66
C SER A 129 -7.55 13.43 -4.69
N TYR A 130 -8.10 14.60 -5.07
CA TYR A 130 -7.98 15.84 -4.29
C TYR A 130 -8.46 15.70 -2.83
N PRO A 131 -9.63 15.09 -2.53
CA PRO A 131 -10.11 14.96 -1.15
C PRO A 131 -9.18 14.17 -0.23
N MET A 132 -8.31 13.31 -0.79
CA MET A 132 -7.34 12.54 -0.01
C MET A 132 -6.09 13.33 0.37
N THR A 133 -5.92 14.52 -0.20
CA THR A 133 -4.70 15.33 -0.06
C THR A 133 -4.83 16.46 0.95
N VAL A 134 -6.07 16.86 1.27
CA VAL A 134 -6.38 18.05 2.05
C VAL A 134 -6.89 17.73 3.46
N ASP A 135 -6.66 18.68 4.37
CA ASP A 135 -7.29 18.70 5.69
C ASP A 135 -8.70 19.36 5.65
N SER A 136 -9.33 19.49 6.80
CA SER A 136 -10.66 20.13 6.94
C SER A 136 -10.68 21.63 6.59
N ASN A 137 -9.53 22.27 6.43
CA ASN A 137 -9.38 23.68 6.07
C ASN A 137 -8.93 23.84 4.60
N ASP A 138 -8.98 22.77 3.81
CA ASP A 138 -8.56 22.74 2.41
C ASP A 138 -7.04 22.99 2.19
N ASN A 139 -6.23 22.73 3.20
CA ASN A 139 -4.77 22.78 3.08
C ASN A 139 -4.26 21.46 2.54
N VAL A 140 -3.48 21.50 1.46
CA VAL A 140 -2.83 20.30 0.93
C VAL A 140 -1.66 19.89 1.83
N LEU A 141 -1.78 18.76 2.50
CA LEU A 141 -0.78 18.21 3.42
C LEU A 141 -0.07 16.98 2.85
N LYS A 142 -0.64 16.38 1.81
CA LYS A 142 -0.10 15.21 1.13
C LYS A 142 -0.10 15.44 -0.37
N ALA A 143 1.05 15.27 -0.99
CA ALA A 143 1.17 15.33 -2.45
C ALA A 143 1.06 13.91 -3.03
N PRO A 144 0.10 13.60 -3.91
CA PRO A 144 0.03 12.31 -4.58
C PRO A 144 1.33 12.07 -5.35
N PHE A 145 1.90 10.87 -5.27
CA PHE A 145 3.16 10.59 -5.94
C PHE A 145 3.03 9.44 -6.93
N SER A 146 2.69 8.26 -6.43
CA SER A 146 2.68 7.07 -7.28
C SER A 146 1.35 6.87 -7.97
N SER A 147 1.39 6.16 -9.09
CA SER A 147 0.20 5.68 -9.77
C SER A 147 -0.62 4.76 -8.85
N ALA A 148 -1.92 4.84 -8.95
CA ALA A 148 -2.80 3.81 -8.45
C ALA A 148 -2.77 2.60 -9.39
N SER A 149 -3.18 1.44 -8.86
CA SER A 149 -3.35 0.21 -9.63
C SER A 149 -4.81 -0.20 -9.60
N ALA A 150 -5.27 -0.94 -10.59
CA ALA A 150 -6.52 -1.67 -10.49
C ALA A 150 -6.32 -2.89 -9.57
N PHE A 151 -7.41 -3.33 -8.95
CA PHE A 151 -7.45 -4.51 -8.07
C PHE A 151 -8.24 -5.60 -8.76
N GLY A 152 -7.69 -6.80 -8.85
CA GLY A 152 -8.40 -7.89 -9.50
C GLY A 152 -7.74 -9.24 -9.32
N LEU A 153 -8.17 -10.18 -10.12
CA LEU A 153 -7.66 -11.53 -10.16
C LEU A 153 -6.70 -11.69 -11.33
N LEU A 154 -5.41 -11.73 -11.04
CA LEU A 154 -4.40 -12.10 -12.00
C LEU A 154 -4.55 -13.58 -12.36
N TYR A 155 -4.32 -13.92 -13.62
CA TYR A 155 -4.36 -15.30 -14.05
C TYR A 155 -3.25 -15.64 -15.06
N ASN A 156 -2.79 -16.88 -15.04
CA ASN A 156 -1.84 -17.39 -16.03
C ASN A 156 -2.58 -17.91 -17.27
N LYS A 157 -2.37 -17.24 -18.41
CA LYS A 157 -3.02 -17.52 -19.69
C LYS A 157 -2.85 -18.96 -20.17
N GLU A 158 -1.66 -19.52 -20.00
CA GLU A 158 -1.34 -20.88 -20.45
C GLU A 158 -2.01 -21.93 -19.55
N VAL A 159 -2.01 -21.70 -18.23
CA VAL A 159 -2.67 -22.61 -17.27
C VAL A 159 -4.17 -22.69 -17.56
N LEU A 160 -4.84 -21.54 -17.72
CA LEU A 160 -6.27 -21.52 -18.03
C LEU A 160 -6.59 -22.22 -19.35
N LYS A 161 -5.80 -21.95 -20.39
CA LYS A 161 -5.95 -22.61 -21.71
C LYS A 161 -5.80 -24.12 -21.59
N ASN A 162 -4.81 -24.61 -20.87
CA ASN A 162 -4.55 -26.04 -20.70
C ASN A 162 -5.64 -26.74 -19.88
N ALA A 163 -6.26 -26.03 -18.95
CA ALA A 163 -7.39 -26.50 -18.15
C ALA A 163 -8.76 -26.38 -18.88
N GLY A 164 -8.80 -25.73 -20.04
CA GLY A 164 -10.05 -25.48 -20.76
C GLY A 164 -11.01 -24.56 -19.99
N VAL A 165 -10.44 -23.55 -19.32
CA VAL A 165 -11.19 -22.49 -18.65
C VAL A 165 -11.41 -21.36 -19.65
N GLU A 166 -12.66 -20.94 -19.81
CA GLU A 166 -13.06 -19.80 -20.65
C GLU A 166 -13.23 -18.55 -19.79
N LEU A 167 -12.99 -17.36 -20.38
CA LEU A 167 -13.08 -16.06 -19.74
C LEU A 167 -14.17 -15.20 -20.41
N PRO A 168 -14.78 -14.25 -19.71
CA PRO A 168 -14.64 -14.01 -18.27
C PRO A 168 -15.32 -15.11 -17.43
N ILE A 169 -14.91 -15.24 -16.17
CA ILE A 169 -15.62 -16.04 -15.16
C ILE A 169 -16.62 -15.09 -14.49
N ASN A 170 -17.92 -15.38 -14.62
CA ASN A 170 -18.97 -14.40 -14.36
C ASN A 170 -19.56 -14.46 -12.94
N ASN A 171 -19.31 -15.55 -12.20
CA ASN A 171 -19.87 -15.73 -10.86
C ASN A 171 -19.05 -16.75 -10.05
N PHE A 172 -19.35 -16.85 -8.76
CA PHE A 172 -18.63 -17.73 -7.85
C PHE A 172 -18.76 -19.22 -8.20
N ALA A 173 -19.91 -19.66 -8.71
CA ALA A 173 -20.09 -21.04 -9.11
C ALA A 173 -19.22 -21.42 -10.32
N GLU A 174 -19.10 -20.52 -11.30
CA GLU A 174 -18.19 -20.68 -12.45
C GLU A 174 -16.73 -20.66 -12.00
N PHE A 175 -16.40 -19.82 -11.00
CA PHE A 175 -15.05 -19.76 -10.44
C PHE A 175 -14.64 -21.09 -9.79
N LYS A 176 -15.54 -21.69 -8.99
CA LYS A 176 -15.29 -23.01 -8.41
C LYS A 176 -15.14 -24.09 -9.48
N ALA A 177 -16.00 -24.05 -10.50
CA ALA A 177 -15.88 -24.99 -11.63
C ALA A 177 -14.57 -24.82 -12.40
N ALA A 178 -14.05 -23.60 -12.52
CA ALA A 178 -12.72 -23.34 -13.07
C ALA A 178 -11.63 -23.90 -12.16
N CYS A 179 -11.72 -23.70 -10.84
CA CYS A 179 -10.79 -24.26 -9.85
C CYS A 179 -10.75 -25.81 -9.93
N ASP A 180 -11.89 -26.46 -10.03
CA ASP A 180 -11.97 -27.91 -10.20
C ASP A 180 -11.22 -28.42 -11.45
N LYS A 181 -11.41 -27.75 -12.60
CA LYS A 181 -10.70 -28.08 -13.84
C LYS A 181 -9.19 -27.90 -13.71
N ILE A 182 -8.76 -26.82 -13.07
CA ILE A 182 -7.34 -26.51 -12.86
C ILE A 182 -6.70 -27.54 -11.93
N GLN A 183 -7.37 -27.86 -10.81
CA GLN A 183 -6.90 -28.87 -9.86
C GLN A 183 -6.83 -30.26 -10.50
N ALA A 184 -7.77 -30.62 -11.36
CA ALA A 184 -7.73 -31.87 -12.10
C ALA A 184 -6.55 -31.98 -13.06
N ASN A 185 -5.97 -30.85 -13.49
CA ASN A 185 -4.72 -30.80 -14.28
C ASN A 185 -3.46 -30.76 -13.40
N GLY A 186 -3.58 -30.90 -12.06
CA GLY A 186 -2.45 -30.94 -11.13
C GLY A 186 -1.81 -29.58 -10.85
N VAL A 187 -2.53 -28.48 -11.13
CA VAL A 187 -2.10 -27.11 -10.83
C VAL A 187 -2.89 -26.58 -9.64
N THR A 188 -2.25 -25.81 -8.77
CA THR A 188 -2.92 -25.10 -7.68
C THR A 188 -3.88 -24.06 -8.26
N PRO A 189 -5.20 -24.09 -7.93
CA PRO A 189 -6.14 -23.13 -8.47
C PRO A 189 -5.84 -21.70 -8.04
N VAL A 190 -5.76 -21.44 -6.73
CA VAL A 190 -5.64 -20.11 -6.15
C VAL A 190 -4.42 -20.04 -5.25
N TYR A 191 -3.57 -19.04 -5.44
CA TYR A 191 -2.47 -18.77 -4.52
C TYR A 191 -2.90 -17.72 -3.49
N MET A 192 -2.62 -18.00 -2.22
CA MET A 192 -2.78 -17.07 -1.11
C MET A 192 -1.42 -16.82 -0.46
N SER A 193 -1.03 -15.56 -0.31
CA SER A 193 0.22 -15.14 0.30
C SER A 193 -0.01 -14.58 1.71
N ASN A 194 -0.62 -15.39 2.57
CA ASN A 194 -1.20 -14.96 3.85
C ASN A 194 -0.17 -14.62 4.94
N LYS A 195 1.13 -14.66 4.66
CA LYS A 195 2.17 -14.16 5.58
C LYS A 195 2.10 -12.64 5.71
N GLU A 196 1.75 -11.95 4.63
CA GLU A 196 1.61 -10.50 4.57
C GLU A 196 0.12 -10.16 4.58
N ASN A 197 -0.37 -9.55 5.66
CA ASN A 197 -1.80 -9.30 5.87
C ASN A 197 -2.44 -8.42 4.79
N TRP A 198 -1.65 -7.52 4.18
CA TRP A 198 -2.14 -6.63 3.13
C TRP A 198 -2.59 -7.37 1.87
N THR A 199 -2.02 -8.53 1.55
CA THR A 199 -2.43 -9.32 0.37
C THR A 199 -3.79 -9.96 0.55
N ALA A 200 -4.09 -10.41 1.77
CA ALA A 200 -5.35 -11.05 2.09
C ALA A 200 -6.56 -10.11 1.88
N GLN A 201 -6.41 -8.82 2.15
CA GLN A 201 -7.50 -7.86 2.02
C GLN A 201 -7.91 -7.58 0.57
N ILE A 202 -7.04 -7.82 -0.43
CA ILE A 202 -7.31 -7.51 -1.84
C ILE A 202 -8.59 -8.20 -2.32
N TRP A 203 -8.84 -9.42 -1.85
CA TRP A 203 -10.06 -10.15 -2.14
C TRP A 203 -11.33 -9.36 -1.84
N LEU A 204 -11.35 -8.62 -0.73
CA LEU A 204 -12.51 -7.80 -0.39
C LEU A 204 -12.41 -6.37 -0.91
N LEU A 205 -11.22 -5.78 -0.94
CA LEU A 205 -11.04 -4.44 -1.51
C LEU A 205 -11.50 -4.38 -2.97
N ALA A 206 -11.35 -5.48 -3.71
CA ALA A 206 -11.78 -5.58 -5.09
C ALA A 206 -13.26 -5.96 -5.27
N THR A 207 -14.01 -6.26 -4.20
CA THR A 207 -15.35 -6.86 -4.33
C THR A 207 -16.43 -6.24 -3.44
N ILE A 208 -16.06 -5.55 -2.36
CA ILE A 208 -17.02 -5.13 -1.33
C ILE A 208 -17.87 -3.91 -1.73
N GLN A 209 -17.51 -3.19 -2.77
CA GLN A 209 -18.12 -1.90 -3.14
C GLN A 209 -19.64 -1.94 -3.26
N PRO A 210 -20.27 -2.94 -3.89
CA PRO A 210 -21.74 -2.99 -3.96
C PRO A 210 -22.42 -2.94 -2.60
N THR A 211 -21.81 -3.53 -1.56
CA THR A 211 -22.36 -3.50 -0.20
C THR A 211 -22.43 -2.11 0.42
N LEU A 212 -21.65 -1.17 -0.11
CA LEU A 212 -21.48 0.19 0.41
C LEU A 212 -22.21 1.22 -0.46
N PHE A 213 -22.18 1.03 -1.78
CA PHE A 213 -22.73 1.99 -2.74
C PHE A 213 -24.21 1.75 -3.02
N GLU A 214 -24.69 0.52 -2.94
CA GLU A 214 -26.11 0.21 -3.07
C GLU A 214 -26.89 0.57 -1.79
N ASP A 215 -26.23 0.52 -0.62
CA ASP A 215 -26.76 0.97 0.65
C ASP A 215 -25.76 1.91 1.37
N PRO A 216 -25.64 3.18 0.92
CA PRO A 216 -24.77 4.15 1.57
C PRO A 216 -25.16 4.38 3.04
N GLN A 217 -26.43 4.17 3.40
CA GLN A 217 -26.91 4.32 4.78
C GLN A 217 -26.26 3.29 5.71
N PHE A 218 -26.00 2.08 5.21
CA PHE A 218 -25.29 1.07 6.00
C PHE A 218 -23.89 1.55 6.45
N ALA A 219 -23.12 2.16 5.55
CA ALA A 219 -21.80 2.71 5.88
C ALA A 219 -21.91 3.85 6.91
N ILE A 220 -22.90 4.71 6.78
CA ILE A 220 -23.18 5.79 7.73
C ILE A 220 -23.57 5.20 9.11
N ASP A 221 -24.45 4.21 9.13
CA ASP A 221 -24.92 3.57 10.36
C ASP A 221 -23.78 2.82 11.07
N MET A 222 -22.89 2.18 10.33
CA MET A 222 -21.65 1.61 10.85
C MET A 222 -20.79 2.68 11.54
N SER A 223 -20.60 3.84 10.90
CA SER A 223 -19.78 4.93 11.45
C SER A 223 -20.38 5.58 12.70
N GLN A 224 -21.67 5.37 12.96
CA GLN A 224 -22.43 5.88 14.09
C GLN A 224 -22.77 4.80 15.13
N ASN A 225 -22.16 3.63 15.04
CA ASN A 225 -22.44 2.47 15.91
C ASN A 225 -23.91 2.00 15.90
N LYS A 226 -24.59 2.17 14.76
CA LYS A 226 -25.99 1.76 14.57
C LYS A 226 -26.11 0.45 13.79
N ALA A 227 -25.07 0.04 13.08
CA ALA A 227 -24.98 -1.21 12.32
C ALA A 227 -23.63 -1.90 12.58
N LYS A 228 -23.56 -3.18 12.25
CA LYS A 228 -22.36 -4.02 12.32
C LYS A 228 -22.11 -4.67 10.97
N PRO A 229 -20.87 -5.12 10.67
CA PRO A 229 -20.58 -5.86 9.43
C PRO A 229 -21.49 -7.09 9.23
N SER A 230 -21.86 -7.76 10.33
CA SER A 230 -22.75 -8.93 10.31
C SER A 230 -24.23 -8.61 9.95
N ASP A 231 -24.62 -7.35 9.97
CA ASP A 231 -25.99 -6.94 9.64
C ASP A 231 -26.20 -6.81 8.11
N ASN A 232 -25.09 -6.88 7.32
CA ASN A 232 -25.16 -6.82 5.87
C ASN A 232 -24.96 -8.23 5.27
N GLU A 233 -26.04 -8.80 4.71
CA GLU A 233 -26.01 -10.15 4.12
C GLU A 233 -25.00 -10.29 2.98
N LYS A 234 -24.76 -9.23 2.20
CA LYS A 234 -23.74 -9.22 1.13
C LYS A 234 -22.34 -9.35 1.69
N VAL A 235 -22.02 -8.66 2.78
CA VAL A 235 -20.72 -8.80 3.47
C VAL A 235 -20.53 -10.21 4.01
N VAL A 236 -21.55 -10.77 4.67
CA VAL A 236 -21.53 -12.16 5.16
C VAL A 236 -21.29 -13.13 4.00
N LYS A 237 -21.95 -12.92 2.87
CA LYS A 237 -21.84 -13.80 1.68
C LYS A 237 -20.43 -13.77 1.09
N LEU A 238 -19.82 -12.58 0.92
CA LEU A 238 -18.45 -12.47 0.41
C LEU A 238 -17.45 -13.22 1.28
N LEU A 239 -17.53 -13.06 2.61
CA LEU A 239 -16.66 -13.77 3.53
C LEU A 239 -16.90 -15.29 3.49
N SER A 240 -18.16 -15.71 3.33
CA SER A 240 -18.50 -17.12 3.21
C SER A 240 -17.93 -17.74 1.93
N ASN A 241 -18.00 -17.03 0.81
CA ASN A 241 -17.43 -17.50 -0.44
C ASN A 241 -15.90 -17.58 -0.40
N LEU A 242 -15.25 -16.62 0.26
CA LEU A 242 -13.80 -16.67 0.49
C LEU A 242 -13.40 -17.84 1.43
N GLU A 243 -14.18 -18.09 2.48
CA GLU A 243 -13.98 -19.25 3.36
C GLU A 243 -14.15 -20.57 2.58
N GLU A 244 -15.12 -20.64 1.67
CA GLU A 244 -15.39 -21.83 0.86
C GLU A 244 -14.21 -22.20 -0.04
N LEU A 245 -13.49 -21.24 -0.64
CA LEU A 245 -12.28 -21.51 -1.43
C LEU A 245 -11.22 -22.27 -0.63
N ARG A 246 -11.05 -21.93 0.65
CA ARG A 246 -10.17 -22.66 1.55
C ARG A 246 -10.71 -24.06 1.86
N ASN A 247 -11.99 -24.16 2.20
CA ASN A 247 -12.62 -25.40 2.64
C ASN A 247 -12.69 -26.45 1.52
N ASP A 248 -12.83 -25.98 0.27
CA ASP A 248 -12.83 -26.84 -0.93
C ASP A 248 -11.40 -27.26 -1.35
N GLY A 249 -10.36 -26.72 -0.69
CA GLY A 249 -8.97 -27.13 -0.92
C GLY A 249 -8.36 -26.55 -2.19
N TYR A 250 -8.78 -25.37 -2.62
CA TYR A 250 -8.24 -24.70 -3.81
C TYR A 250 -6.97 -23.91 -3.56
N LEU A 251 -6.58 -23.70 -2.30
CA LEU A 251 -5.43 -22.90 -1.92
C LEU A 251 -4.11 -23.71 -1.98
N ASN A 252 -2.99 -23.00 -2.14
CA ASN A 252 -1.66 -23.56 -1.99
C ASN A 252 -1.43 -24.11 -0.56
N GLU A 253 -0.63 -25.16 -0.42
CA GLU A 253 -0.39 -25.81 0.89
C GLU A 253 0.29 -24.90 1.90
N ASP A 254 1.15 -23.99 1.44
CA ASP A 254 1.96 -23.08 2.25
C ASP A 254 1.34 -21.69 2.45
N TYR A 255 0.04 -21.52 2.16
CA TYR A 255 -0.63 -20.21 2.14
C TYR A 255 -0.41 -19.36 3.41
N MET A 256 -0.22 -19.99 4.59
CA MET A 256 0.04 -19.28 5.85
C MET A 256 1.44 -18.66 5.95
N SER A 257 2.41 -19.15 5.19
CA SER A 257 3.80 -18.70 5.21
C SER A 257 4.27 -18.09 3.89
N ALA A 258 3.43 -18.17 2.86
CA ALA A 258 3.71 -17.66 1.54
C ALA A 258 3.70 -16.12 1.53
N THR A 259 4.64 -15.54 0.77
CA THR A 259 4.79 -14.10 0.55
C THR A 259 4.26 -13.68 -0.82
N ASN A 260 4.08 -12.37 -1.03
CA ASN A 260 3.72 -11.82 -2.34
C ASN A 260 4.73 -12.24 -3.43
N THR A 261 6.02 -12.12 -3.16
CA THR A 261 7.08 -12.57 -4.08
C THR A 261 6.95 -14.04 -4.48
N MET A 262 6.57 -14.92 -3.52
CA MET A 262 6.33 -16.33 -3.82
C MET A 262 5.10 -16.53 -4.70
N ALA A 263 4.05 -15.75 -4.48
CA ALA A 263 2.82 -15.79 -5.28
C ALA A 263 3.06 -15.33 -6.71
N GLU A 264 3.70 -14.17 -6.91
CA GLU A 264 4.08 -13.67 -8.24
C GLU A 264 4.91 -14.71 -9.00
N LYS A 265 5.89 -15.31 -8.33
CA LYS A 265 6.73 -16.36 -8.93
C LYS A 265 5.92 -17.59 -9.33
N ALA A 266 5.07 -18.11 -8.42
CA ALA A 266 4.25 -19.28 -8.69
C ALA A 266 3.30 -19.05 -9.89
N LEU A 267 2.72 -17.84 -9.97
CA LEU A 267 1.85 -17.43 -11.07
C LEU A 267 2.62 -17.35 -12.40
N MET A 268 3.80 -16.70 -12.39
CA MET A 268 4.67 -16.56 -13.58
C MET A 268 5.22 -17.88 -14.10
N GLU A 269 5.45 -18.85 -13.21
CA GLU A 269 5.95 -20.19 -13.55
C GLU A 269 4.80 -21.18 -13.89
N GLY A 270 3.52 -20.79 -13.78
CA GLY A 270 2.37 -21.64 -14.03
C GLY A 270 2.14 -22.73 -12.98
N GLN A 271 2.66 -22.54 -11.77
CA GLN A 271 2.43 -23.43 -10.62
C GLN A 271 1.06 -23.16 -9.98
N THR A 272 0.50 -21.98 -10.21
CA THR A 272 -0.85 -21.61 -9.84
C THR A 272 -1.56 -20.94 -11.01
N ALA A 273 -2.89 -20.97 -10.98
CA ALA A 273 -3.71 -20.36 -12.01
C ALA A 273 -4.08 -18.92 -11.70
N PHE A 274 -4.45 -18.63 -10.43
CA PHE A 274 -5.01 -17.36 -10.00
C PHE A 274 -4.30 -16.78 -8.79
N TYR A 275 -4.17 -15.44 -8.78
CA TYR A 275 -3.69 -14.67 -7.63
C TYR A 275 -4.37 -13.29 -7.60
N ALA A 276 -4.98 -12.94 -6.46
CA ALA A 276 -5.60 -11.63 -6.27
C ALA A 276 -4.52 -10.60 -5.92
N ASP A 277 -4.33 -9.60 -6.78
CA ASP A 277 -3.29 -8.58 -6.62
C ASP A 277 -3.63 -7.30 -7.41
N PHE A 278 -2.70 -6.39 -7.46
CA PHE A 278 -2.73 -5.19 -8.28
C PHE A 278 -2.48 -5.51 -9.77
N SER A 279 -2.79 -4.55 -10.64
CA SER A 279 -2.54 -4.65 -12.10
C SER A 279 -1.07 -4.51 -12.49
N LYS A 280 -0.17 -4.89 -11.59
CA LYS A 280 1.29 -4.90 -11.79
C LYS A 280 1.94 -5.97 -10.93
N LEU A 281 3.13 -6.43 -11.34
CA LEU A 281 4.00 -7.27 -10.52
C LEU A 281 5.23 -6.46 -10.10
N ASN A 282 5.74 -6.72 -8.90
CA ASN A 282 6.87 -5.98 -8.35
C ASN A 282 8.23 -6.57 -8.80
N ASP A 283 8.31 -7.90 -8.91
CA ASP A 283 9.57 -8.63 -9.14
C ASP A 283 9.83 -8.93 -10.62
N TYR A 284 8.96 -8.52 -11.54
CA TYR A 284 9.04 -8.80 -12.96
C TYR A 284 8.89 -7.54 -13.79
N SER A 285 9.59 -7.47 -14.91
CA SER A 285 9.37 -6.40 -15.88
C SER A 285 8.01 -6.54 -16.57
N ARG A 286 7.47 -5.40 -17.02
CA ARG A 286 6.18 -5.35 -17.74
C ARG A 286 6.15 -6.32 -18.91
N ASP A 287 7.17 -6.31 -19.77
CA ASP A 287 7.25 -7.19 -20.94
C ASP A 287 7.21 -8.68 -20.60
N GLU A 288 7.74 -9.07 -19.42
CA GLU A 288 7.74 -10.47 -18.98
C GLU A 288 6.37 -10.93 -18.54
N TYR A 289 5.69 -10.14 -17.68
CA TYR A 289 4.41 -10.59 -17.13
C TYR A 289 3.24 -10.41 -18.11
N GLU A 290 3.20 -9.37 -18.92
CA GLU A 290 2.10 -9.12 -19.86
C GLU A 290 1.98 -10.22 -20.94
N GLN A 291 3.08 -10.88 -21.29
CA GLN A 291 3.02 -12.03 -22.21
C GLN A 291 2.34 -13.24 -21.61
N LYS A 292 2.44 -13.45 -20.30
CA LYS A 292 2.00 -14.66 -19.61
C LYS A 292 0.68 -14.49 -18.87
N LEU A 293 0.45 -13.29 -18.36
CA LEU A 293 -0.66 -13.03 -17.45
C LEU A 293 -1.74 -12.18 -18.10
N GLY A 294 -2.96 -12.36 -17.59
CA GLY A 294 -4.08 -11.47 -17.78
C GLY A 294 -4.70 -11.12 -16.44
N MET A 295 -5.72 -10.27 -16.46
CA MET A 295 -6.41 -9.81 -15.26
C MET A 295 -7.90 -9.66 -15.51
N MET A 296 -8.71 -10.10 -14.53
CA MET A 296 -10.16 -9.91 -14.55
C MET A 296 -10.67 -9.48 -13.17
N TRP A 297 -11.94 -9.19 -13.03
CA TRP A 297 -12.55 -9.01 -11.70
C TRP A 297 -12.37 -10.25 -10.82
N ILE A 298 -12.54 -10.09 -9.50
CA ILE A 298 -12.54 -11.24 -8.58
C ILE A 298 -13.97 -11.80 -8.50
N PRO A 299 -14.24 -13.02 -9.01
CA PRO A 299 -15.59 -13.55 -9.14
C PRO A 299 -16.10 -14.17 -7.84
N LEU A 300 -16.23 -13.35 -6.79
CA LEU A 300 -16.75 -13.78 -5.48
C LEU A 300 -18.26 -13.63 -5.33
N TRP A 301 -18.95 -12.93 -6.24
CA TRP A 301 -20.40 -12.79 -6.21
C TRP A 301 -21.11 -13.95 -6.92
N ASP A 302 -22.33 -14.28 -6.46
CA ASP A 302 -23.12 -15.33 -7.07
C ASP A 302 -23.76 -14.88 -8.40
N ASP A 303 -24.04 -13.59 -8.54
CA ASP A 303 -24.59 -12.99 -9.75
C ASP A 303 -23.52 -12.24 -10.56
N GLU A 304 -23.60 -12.36 -11.88
CA GLU A 304 -22.75 -11.61 -12.82
C GLU A 304 -22.94 -10.08 -12.66
N SER A 305 -24.18 -9.64 -12.39
CA SER A 305 -24.50 -8.22 -12.23
C SER A 305 -23.85 -7.57 -11.01
N ASP A 306 -23.41 -8.36 -10.03
CA ASP A 306 -22.75 -7.89 -8.81
C ASP A 306 -21.22 -7.88 -8.95
N GLN A 307 -20.66 -8.38 -10.08
CA GLN A 307 -19.21 -8.32 -10.32
C GLN A 307 -18.75 -6.86 -10.49
N VAL A 308 -17.60 -6.54 -9.92
CA VAL A 308 -17.08 -5.17 -9.88
C VAL A 308 -15.68 -5.08 -10.47
N VAL A 309 -15.42 -3.96 -11.10
CA VAL A 309 -14.09 -3.52 -11.51
C VAL A 309 -13.66 -2.42 -10.54
N THR A 310 -12.58 -2.65 -9.83
CA THR A 310 -12.09 -1.72 -8.81
C THR A 310 -10.77 -1.09 -9.19
N VAL A 311 -10.71 0.23 -9.10
CA VAL A 311 -9.51 1.02 -9.38
C VAL A 311 -9.14 1.83 -8.15
N GLY A 312 -7.85 1.88 -7.84
CA GLY A 312 -7.32 2.81 -6.84
C GLY A 312 -7.34 4.24 -7.38
N GLN A 313 -7.46 5.21 -6.49
CA GLN A 313 -7.46 6.63 -6.86
C GLN A 313 -6.10 7.29 -6.70
N ALA A 314 -5.27 6.78 -5.80
CA ALA A 314 -3.89 7.17 -5.62
C ALA A 314 -3.10 6.01 -4.99
N GLY A 315 -1.83 5.91 -5.35
CA GLY A 315 -0.90 5.03 -4.68
C GLY A 315 -0.32 5.69 -3.43
N ASN A 316 0.98 5.99 -3.44
CA ASN A 316 1.64 6.65 -2.31
C ASN A 316 1.55 8.18 -2.39
N PHE A 317 1.73 8.79 -1.24
CA PHE A 317 1.78 10.25 -1.04
C PHE A 317 3.12 10.66 -0.46
N LEU A 318 3.46 11.92 -0.69
CA LEU A 318 4.59 12.58 -0.06
C LEU A 318 4.09 13.58 0.97
N SER A 319 4.67 13.57 2.16
CA SER A 319 4.42 14.57 3.21
C SER A 319 5.74 15.10 3.77
N VAL A 320 5.69 16.31 4.31
CA VAL A 320 6.80 16.97 4.97
C VAL A 320 6.38 17.30 6.41
N PRO A 321 7.16 16.93 7.45
CA PRO A 321 6.83 17.32 8.83
C PRO A 321 6.89 18.83 9.02
N ALA A 322 5.91 19.39 9.75
CA ALA A 322 5.78 20.84 9.96
C ALA A 322 6.98 21.45 10.73
N ASP A 323 7.48 20.71 11.72
CA ASP A 323 8.57 21.17 12.61
C ASP A 323 9.96 20.79 12.07
N ASN A 324 10.07 20.35 10.81
CA ASN A 324 11.33 19.89 10.24
C ASN A 324 12.26 21.08 9.94
N PRO A 325 13.52 21.09 10.40
CA PRO A 325 14.46 22.18 10.12
C PRO A 325 14.80 22.32 8.62
N ASN A 326 14.63 21.27 7.82
CA ASN A 326 14.84 21.24 6.38
C ASN A 326 13.54 21.39 5.57
N ALA A 327 12.43 21.83 6.20
CA ALA A 327 11.10 21.83 5.55
C ALA A 327 11.07 22.55 4.20
N ASP A 328 11.76 23.68 4.05
CA ASP A 328 11.80 24.41 2.77
C ASP A 328 12.52 23.61 1.69
N LEU A 329 13.66 22.98 2.01
CA LEU A 329 14.40 22.13 1.09
C LEU A 329 13.59 20.86 0.73
N ALA A 330 12.89 20.28 1.72
CA ALA A 330 12.04 19.13 1.54
C ALA A 330 10.85 19.45 0.61
N LYS A 331 10.21 20.61 0.76
CA LYS A 331 9.15 21.07 -0.15
C LYS A 331 9.66 21.30 -1.57
N GLU A 332 10.86 21.90 -1.73
CA GLU A 332 11.50 22.06 -3.02
C GLU A 332 11.79 20.70 -3.69
N PHE A 333 12.21 19.71 -2.89
CA PHE A 333 12.40 18.35 -3.38
C PHE A 333 11.08 17.71 -3.84
N VAL A 334 10.01 17.82 -3.05
CA VAL A 334 8.67 17.36 -3.44
C VAL A 334 8.23 18.02 -4.76
N ASN A 335 8.39 19.34 -4.89
CA ASN A 335 8.04 20.06 -6.13
C ASN A 335 8.87 19.61 -7.33
N THR A 336 10.16 19.33 -7.13
CA THR A 336 11.04 18.83 -8.18
C THR A 336 10.66 17.41 -8.59
N LEU A 337 10.38 16.56 -7.62
CA LEU A 337 9.97 15.15 -7.84
C LEU A 337 8.64 15.07 -8.61
N LEU A 338 7.71 16.01 -8.33
CA LEU A 338 6.41 16.09 -8.98
C LEU A 338 6.40 16.98 -10.24
N SER A 339 7.58 17.40 -10.73
CA SER A 339 7.66 18.08 -12.02
C SER A 339 7.28 17.13 -13.17
N LYS A 340 6.65 17.67 -14.22
CA LYS A 340 6.08 16.87 -15.33
C LYS A 340 7.07 15.90 -15.95
N ASP A 341 8.32 16.29 -16.14
CA ASP A 341 9.34 15.44 -16.73
C ASP A 341 9.82 14.31 -15.81
N VAL A 342 9.81 14.51 -14.48
CA VAL A 342 10.09 13.45 -13.52
C VAL A 342 8.90 12.51 -13.40
N LEU A 343 7.67 13.02 -13.34
CA LEU A 343 6.45 12.21 -13.37
C LEU A 343 6.35 11.40 -14.66
N GLN A 344 6.66 12.00 -15.83
CA GLN A 344 6.69 11.27 -17.09
C GLN A 344 7.65 10.08 -17.00
N LYS A 345 8.86 10.30 -16.46
CA LYS A 345 9.83 9.21 -16.27
C LYS A 345 9.34 8.12 -15.33
N TYR A 346 8.61 8.51 -14.27
CA TYR A 346 7.99 7.55 -13.34
C TYR A 346 6.98 6.65 -14.08
N TYR A 347 6.05 7.24 -14.85
CA TYR A 347 5.00 6.50 -15.56
C TYR A 347 5.54 5.67 -16.73
N GLU A 348 6.65 6.08 -17.35
CA GLU A 348 7.36 5.23 -18.33
C GLU A 348 7.91 3.94 -17.69
N LEU A 349 8.35 4.02 -16.44
CA LEU A 349 8.93 2.87 -15.71
C LEU A 349 7.85 2.03 -15.03
N LEU A 350 6.81 2.67 -14.52
CA LEU A 350 5.73 2.04 -13.77
C LEU A 350 4.37 2.62 -14.20
N PRO A 351 3.79 2.10 -15.28
CA PRO A 351 2.45 2.46 -15.72
C PRO A 351 1.40 2.25 -14.65
N GLY A 352 0.29 2.97 -14.73
CA GLY A 352 -0.83 2.85 -13.81
C GLY A 352 -1.75 4.06 -13.87
N ILE A 353 -2.77 4.05 -13.03
CA ILE A 353 -3.77 5.13 -12.96
C ILE A 353 -3.16 6.34 -12.26
N SER A 354 -3.09 7.47 -12.98
CA SER A 354 -2.51 8.70 -12.44
C SER A 354 -3.47 9.40 -11.47
N PRO A 355 -2.99 9.86 -10.30
CA PRO A 355 -3.74 10.80 -9.46
C PRO A 355 -3.80 12.23 -10.06
N TYR A 356 -3.17 12.44 -11.18
CA TYR A 356 -3.11 13.74 -11.89
C TYR A 356 -3.84 13.68 -13.21
N LYS A 357 -4.45 14.82 -13.60
CA LYS A 357 -5.04 15.07 -14.91
C LYS A 357 -4.17 16.05 -15.70
N ASP A 358 -4.33 16.08 -17.01
CA ASP A 358 -3.76 17.11 -17.89
C ASP A 358 -2.22 17.28 -17.80
N LEU A 359 -1.50 16.18 -17.55
CA LEU A 359 -0.04 16.20 -17.46
C LEU A 359 0.65 16.57 -18.77
N GLY A 360 -0.06 16.42 -19.91
CA GLY A 360 0.44 16.77 -21.25
C GLY A 360 1.25 15.66 -21.92
N PHE A 361 1.18 14.43 -21.39
CA PHE A 361 1.69 13.21 -22.01
C PHE A 361 0.68 12.07 -21.77
N ASP A 362 0.68 11.10 -22.68
CA ASP A 362 -0.21 9.95 -22.60
C ASP A 362 0.26 9.01 -21.47
N LEU A 363 -0.72 8.49 -20.73
CA LEU A 363 -0.49 7.53 -19.65
C LEU A 363 -0.98 6.16 -20.11
N GLU A 364 -0.08 5.20 -20.06
CA GLU A 364 -0.43 3.79 -20.26
C GLU A 364 -0.69 3.14 -18.91
N GLN A 365 -1.77 2.36 -18.80
CA GLN A 365 -2.08 1.62 -17.58
C GLN A 365 -1.48 0.22 -17.56
N GLY A 366 -0.99 -0.26 -18.70
CA GLY A 366 -0.52 -1.62 -18.90
C GLY A 366 -1.62 -2.60 -19.27
N SER A 367 -1.26 -3.70 -19.94
CA SER A 367 -2.24 -4.64 -20.49
C SER A 367 -3.12 -5.32 -19.43
N LEU A 368 -2.62 -5.51 -18.21
CA LEU A 368 -3.40 -6.08 -17.10
C LEU A 368 -4.52 -5.12 -16.67
N GLY A 369 -4.19 -3.84 -16.49
CA GLY A 369 -5.17 -2.82 -16.15
C GLY A 369 -6.17 -2.60 -17.29
N ASP A 370 -5.69 -2.53 -18.52
CA ASP A 370 -6.54 -2.36 -19.72
C ASP A 370 -7.51 -3.53 -19.89
N GLU A 371 -7.07 -4.78 -19.65
CA GLU A 371 -7.91 -5.95 -19.71
C GLU A 371 -9.01 -5.91 -18.63
N LEU A 372 -8.63 -5.64 -17.37
CA LEU A 372 -9.63 -5.52 -16.31
C LEU A 372 -10.63 -4.39 -16.59
N LEU A 373 -10.17 -3.23 -17.05
CA LEU A 373 -11.04 -2.12 -17.42
C LEU A 373 -11.92 -2.41 -18.63
N SER A 374 -11.56 -3.36 -19.50
CA SER A 374 -12.41 -3.78 -20.62
C SER A 374 -13.73 -4.43 -20.15
N TYR A 375 -13.78 -4.91 -18.91
CA TYR A 375 -14.99 -5.44 -18.28
C TYR A 375 -15.81 -4.36 -17.57
N ALA A 376 -15.30 -3.13 -17.48
CA ALA A 376 -15.98 -2.04 -16.78
C ALA A 376 -17.18 -1.53 -17.57
N THR A 377 -18.21 -1.16 -16.83
CA THR A 377 -19.40 -0.45 -17.28
C THR A 377 -19.67 0.73 -16.35
N ASP A 378 -20.59 1.62 -16.72
CA ASP A 378 -20.99 2.74 -15.83
C ASP A 378 -21.57 2.25 -14.49
N ASN A 379 -22.00 0.99 -14.40
CA ASN A 379 -22.68 0.45 -13.24
C ASN A 379 -21.81 -0.43 -12.35
N ASN A 380 -20.60 -0.84 -12.79
CA ASN A 380 -19.74 -1.76 -12.04
C ASN A 380 -18.30 -1.26 -11.85
N LEU A 381 -17.98 -0.04 -12.30
CA LEU A 381 -16.68 0.57 -12.07
C LEU A 381 -16.71 1.38 -10.77
N TYR A 382 -15.88 1.01 -9.82
CA TYR A 382 -15.78 1.65 -8.52
C TYR A 382 -14.36 2.05 -8.17
N SER A 383 -14.26 3.13 -7.38
CA SER A 383 -13.03 3.41 -6.67
C SER A 383 -12.82 2.40 -5.55
N ASP A 384 -11.54 2.18 -5.21
CA ASP A 384 -11.27 1.34 -4.06
C ASP A 384 -11.94 1.90 -2.80
N TYR A 385 -12.30 0.98 -1.94
CA TYR A 385 -13.03 1.26 -0.70
C TYR A 385 -12.27 2.21 0.26
N GLN A 386 -10.93 2.18 0.24
CA GLN A 386 -10.08 3.03 1.10
C GLN A 386 -10.16 4.51 0.75
N SER A 387 -10.46 4.78 -0.52
CA SER A 387 -10.54 6.12 -1.08
C SER A 387 -11.97 6.65 -1.12
N THR A 388 -12.95 5.84 -0.72
CA THR A 388 -14.36 6.17 -0.90
C THR A 388 -14.88 7.13 0.16
N LEU A 389 -15.50 8.21 -0.30
CA LEU A 389 -16.26 9.15 0.52
C LEU A 389 -17.75 8.82 0.39
N VAL A 390 -18.41 8.57 1.52
CA VAL A 390 -19.87 8.48 1.60
C VAL A 390 -20.37 9.85 2.04
N ASP A 391 -21.24 10.47 1.25
CA ASP A 391 -21.78 11.84 1.47
C ASP A 391 -20.68 12.90 1.70
N GLY A 392 -19.55 12.80 0.98
CA GLY A 392 -18.42 13.73 1.12
C GLY A 392 -17.65 13.61 2.43
N LYS A 393 -17.85 12.54 3.18
CA LYS A 393 -17.13 12.22 4.42
C LYS A 393 -16.36 10.92 4.25
N ALA A 394 -15.16 10.87 4.77
CA ALA A 394 -14.37 9.64 4.86
C ALA A 394 -14.94 8.75 5.97
N VAL A 395 -16.10 8.16 5.76
CA VAL A 395 -16.85 7.39 6.76
C VAL A 395 -16.13 6.12 7.18
N LEU A 396 -15.21 5.61 6.34
CA LEU A 396 -14.67 4.26 6.47
C LEU A 396 -13.18 4.19 6.85
N ASN A 397 -12.53 5.32 7.13
CA ASN A 397 -11.10 5.35 7.48
C ASN A 397 -10.73 4.54 8.74
N GLY A 398 -11.65 4.37 9.69
CA GLY A 398 -11.44 3.51 10.85
C GLY A 398 -11.64 2.02 10.57
N PHE A 399 -12.36 1.69 9.53
CA PHE A 399 -12.61 0.32 9.08
C PHE A 399 -11.37 -0.35 8.51
N TYR A 400 -10.50 0.45 7.95
CA TYR A 400 -9.40 0.00 7.13
C TYR A 400 -8.23 -0.56 7.94
N GLY A 401 -7.79 0.10 8.99
CA GLY A 401 -6.58 -0.27 9.74
C GLY A 401 -6.62 -1.66 10.39
N ASN A 402 -7.81 -2.25 10.53
CA ASN A 402 -8.01 -3.56 11.15
C ASN A 402 -8.56 -4.64 10.21
N PHE A 403 -8.84 -4.28 8.96
CA PHE A 403 -9.52 -5.14 8.01
C PHE A 403 -8.62 -6.27 7.50
N SER A 404 -7.40 -5.96 7.12
CA SER A 404 -6.43 -6.94 6.60
C SER A 404 -6.18 -8.09 7.56
N ASP A 405 -6.02 -7.80 8.85
CA ASP A 405 -5.81 -8.83 9.88
C ASP A 405 -7.04 -9.75 10.04
N ARG A 406 -8.24 -9.21 9.83
CA ARG A 406 -9.48 -9.98 9.95
C ARG A 406 -9.60 -10.96 8.80
N ILE A 407 -9.33 -10.51 7.57
CA ILE A 407 -9.36 -11.37 6.40
C ILE A 407 -8.22 -12.40 6.44
N GLN A 408 -7.03 -12.00 6.87
CA GLN A 408 -5.94 -12.94 7.13
C GLN A 408 -6.36 -14.03 8.11
N GLY A 409 -7.08 -13.66 9.19
CA GLY A 409 -7.62 -14.60 10.18
C GLY A 409 -8.66 -15.57 9.61
N LEU A 410 -9.56 -15.08 8.72
CA LEU A 410 -10.54 -15.90 8.01
C LEU A 410 -9.84 -16.96 7.14
N ILE A 411 -8.87 -16.54 6.35
CA ILE A 411 -8.07 -17.44 5.50
C ILE A 411 -7.30 -18.44 6.38
N ALA A 412 -6.82 -18.03 7.56
CA ALA A 412 -6.14 -18.90 8.54
C ALA A 412 -7.06 -19.92 9.23
N GLY A 413 -8.39 -19.84 9.04
CA GLY A 413 -9.35 -20.83 9.57
C GLY A 413 -10.30 -20.31 10.64
N LYS A 414 -10.32 -18.99 10.92
CA LYS A 414 -11.36 -18.37 11.73
C LYS A 414 -12.71 -18.50 11.03
N SER A 415 -13.80 -18.66 11.76
CA SER A 415 -15.13 -18.67 11.17
C SER A 415 -15.54 -17.28 10.66
N VAL A 416 -16.48 -17.25 9.71
CA VAL A 416 -17.06 -15.97 9.21
C VAL A 416 -17.64 -15.16 10.38
N GLN A 417 -18.39 -15.80 11.30
CA GLN A 417 -18.98 -15.10 12.43
C GLN A 417 -17.92 -14.49 13.36
N ASP A 418 -16.90 -15.27 13.74
CA ASP A 418 -15.82 -14.76 14.60
C ASP A 418 -15.04 -13.63 13.91
N THR A 419 -14.88 -13.71 12.57
CA THR A 419 -14.22 -12.67 11.77
C THR A 419 -15.01 -11.37 11.78
N LEU A 420 -16.32 -11.43 11.61
CA LEU A 420 -17.22 -10.28 11.63
C LEU A 420 -17.29 -9.63 13.02
N ASP A 421 -17.35 -10.45 14.08
CA ASP A 421 -17.35 -9.98 15.46
C ASP A 421 -16.02 -9.29 15.83
N ASP A 422 -14.88 -9.88 15.43
CA ASP A 422 -13.56 -9.28 15.62
C ASP A 422 -13.39 -7.98 14.83
N TRP A 423 -13.92 -7.95 13.61
CA TRP A 423 -13.90 -6.75 12.79
C TRP A 423 -14.66 -5.61 13.47
N TYR A 424 -15.89 -5.88 13.91
CA TYR A 424 -16.70 -4.89 14.63
C TYR A 424 -16.00 -4.41 15.92
N ASN A 425 -15.46 -5.33 16.72
CA ASN A 425 -14.81 -5.00 17.97
C ASN A 425 -13.57 -4.11 17.77
N ALA A 426 -12.71 -4.45 16.79
CA ALA A 426 -11.54 -3.65 16.46
C ALA A 426 -11.92 -2.25 15.96
N TYR A 427 -12.96 -2.17 15.12
CA TYR A 427 -13.50 -0.90 14.66
C TYR A 427 -14.04 -0.04 15.81
N ALA A 428 -14.82 -0.64 16.72
CA ALA A 428 -15.37 0.06 17.86
C ALA A 428 -14.29 0.58 18.83
N GLU A 429 -13.21 -0.19 19.03
CA GLU A 429 -12.06 0.24 19.85
C GLU A 429 -11.38 1.46 19.23
N GLU A 430 -11.13 1.42 17.93
CA GLU A 430 -10.52 2.53 17.22
C GLU A 430 -11.40 3.78 17.19
N ALA A 431 -12.70 3.61 16.94
CA ALA A 431 -13.67 4.69 16.96
C ALA A 431 -13.74 5.38 18.34
N LYS A 432 -13.73 4.60 19.44
CA LYS A 432 -13.65 5.13 20.82
C LYS A 432 -12.36 5.90 21.07
N ALA A 433 -11.23 5.38 20.61
CA ALA A 433 -9.94 6.05 20.77
C ALA A 433 -9.89 7.42 20.07
N ARG A 434 -10.68 7.60 19.00
CA ARG A 434 -10.84 8.85 18.25
C ARG A 434 -11.99 9.73 18.75
N ASN A 435 -12.73 9.33 19.80
CA ASN A 435 -13.92 10.00 20.29
C ASN A 435 -15.00 10.14 19.19
N ALA A 436 -15.17 9.13 18.34
CA ALA A 436 -16.21 9.13 17.31
C ALA A 436 -17.59 9.13 17.94
N GLU A 437 -18.53 9.87 17.32
CA GLU A 437 -19.91 9.95 17.80
C GLU A 437 -20.58 8.57 17.76
N GLY A 438 -21.21 8.17 18.86
CA GLY A 438 -21.91 6.88 18.97
C GLY A 438 -21.11 5.75 19.62
N PHE A 439 -19.80 5.93 19.90
CA PHE A 439 -18.92 4.91 20.50
C PHE A 439 -18.49 5.21 21.93
#